data_3d70e9fdb0b8740c7bbb2193fc06a2ec
#
_entry.id   3d70e9fdb0b8740c7bbb2193fc06a2ec
#
_cell.length_a   1.000
_cell.length_b   1.000
_cell.length_c   1.000
_cell.angle_alpha   90.00
_cell.angle_beta   90.00
_cell.angle_gamma   90.00
#
_symmetry.space_group_name_H-M   'P 1'
#
loop_
_entity.id
_entity.type
_entity.pdbx_description
1 polymer ?
#
loop_
_entity_poly.entity_id
_entity_poly.type
_entity_poly.pdbx_seq_one_letter_code
_entity_poly.pdbx_strand_id
1 'polypeptide(L)'
;MRILFVDDEQDILDGLQRMLRRQRKEWEMVFVGSAREALAEMDQSKVDVLVSDMRMPGMDGAALLKQVQKSHPSTVRIMLSGHADLEASMRAVTVSHQFLIKPCDADTLKQTVTRACSLHALMDDEVLQEAVGQLGELPVIPRVYQSLVSALSEQDVDLARIADLVEEDPSIAAKILQLVNSSYFGVQREITNLRDATNYLGINTIRDLVLSFEVFQQFDESTTGSQFSIDREQAHSVLTGRIARRLLDDKRDSEQAFLAAMLHDVGKLILATKFPAKWKEVVSLTESHGLPLLAAEERVFGVNHAAVGAYLLGLWGMPYTVIEAVAHHHHPSSVIGEPRFDVLAAVHVANGLAHELSLAGTGHRELDKKFVRSIGVVEKLPQWRDEFADEVYPTDRDAA
;
A
#
# COMPACT_ATOMS: atom_id res chain seq x y z
N MET A 1 9.06 14.92 -17.54
CA MET A 1 9.38 13.95 -16.51
C MET A 1 10.72 13.30 -16.82
N ARG A 2 11.61 13.20 -15.82
CA ARG A 2 12.98 12.73 -15.99
C ARG A 2 13.17 11.35 -15.37
N ILE A 3 13.58 10.38 -16.19
CA ILE A 3 13.75 8.98 -15.80
C ILE A 3 15.21 8.59 -16.00
N LEU A 4 15.82 8.05 -14.94
CA LEU A 4 17.21 7.60 -14.95
C LEU A 4 17.25 6.06 -14.99
N PHE A 5 17.85 5.50 -16.02
CA PHE A 5 18.11 4.07 -16.18
C PHE A 5 19.56 3.75 -15.86
N VAL A 6 19.78 2.74 -15.01
CA VAL A 6 21.11 2.35 -14.53
C VAL A 6 21.32 0.86 -14.74
N ASP A 7 22.30 0.49 -15.55
CA ASP A 7 22.68 -0.88 -15.83
C ASP A 7 24.13 -0.91 -16.31
N ASP A 8 24.97 -1.81 -15.80
CA ASP A 8 26.39 -1.88 -16.19
C ASP A 8 26.60 -2.55 -17.56
N GLU A 9 25.56 -3.21 -18.08
CA GLU A 9 25.58 -3.81 -19.41
C GLU A 9 25.10 -2.81 -20.48
N GLN A 10 26.02 -2.25 -21.27
CA GLN A 10 25.69 -1.27 -22.31
C GLN A 10 24.65 -1.79 -23.31
N ASP A 11 24.69 -3.09 -23.64
CA ASP A 11 23.72 -3.71 -24.56
C ASP A 11 22.30 -3.68 -24.01
N ILE A 12 22.13 -3.76 -22.70
CA ILE A 12 20.83 -3.63 -22.03
C ILE A 12 20.35 -2.18 -22.10
N LEU A 13 21.19 -1.21 -21.80
CA LEU A 13 20.87 0.21 -21.93
C LEU A 13 20.46 0.57 -23.34
N ASP A 14 21.19 0.07 -24.35
CA ASP A 14 20.85 0.27 -25.76
C ASP A 14 19.52 -0.40 -26.14
N GLY A 15 19.25 -1.57 -25.56
CA GLY A 15 17.99 -2.28 -25.68
C GLY A 15 16.82 -1.48 -25.12
N LEU A 16 16.94 -0.98 -23.90
CA LEU A 16 15.95 -0.13 -23.23
C LEU A 16 15.72 1.17 -24.02
N GLN A 17 16.80 1.79 -24.50
CA GLN A 17 16.70 3.01 -25.30
C GLN A 17 15.95 2.80 -26.62
N ARG A 18 16.15 1.67 -27.28
CA ARG A 18 15.41 1.28 -28.51
C ARG A 18 13.96 0.97 -28.20
N MET A 19 13.72 0.21 -27.14
CA MET A 19 12.41 -0.22 -26.67
C MET A 19 11.51 0.99 -26.34
N LEU A 20 12.07 1.97 -25.61
CA LEU A 20 11.35 3.15 -25.15
C LEU A 20 11.42 4.35 -26.11
N ARG A 21 11.91 4.17 -27.35
CA ARG A 21 12.10 5.25 -28.32
C ARG A 21 10.84 6.10 -28.55
N ARG A 22 9.67 5.49 -28.50
CA ARG A 22 8.38 6.19 -28.72
C ARG A 22 8.04 7.14 -27.58
N GLN A 23 8.56 6.90 -26.37
CA GLN A 23 8.31 7.68 -25.17
C GLN A 23 9.14 8.96 -25.06
N ARG A 24 10.12 9.20 -25.93
CA ARG A 24 11.01 10.38 -25.93
C ARG A 24 10.28 11.73 -26.05
N LYS A 25 9.02 11.72 -26.42
CA LYS A 25 8.19 12.94 -26.46
C LYS A 25 7.63 13.32 -25.09
N GLU A 26 7.48 12.33 -24.22
CA GLU A 26 6.84 12.47 -22.91
C GLU A 26 7.86 12.35 -21.78
N TRP A 27 8.93 11.58 -22.00
CA TRP A 27 9.96 11.28 -21.01
C TRP A 27 11.33 11.80 -21.44
N GLU A 28 11.98 12.52 -20.53
CA GLU A 28 13.40 12.80 -20.59
C GLU A 28 14.13 11.60 -19.97
N MET A 29 14.79 10.79 -20.80
CA MET A 29 15.43 9.55 -20.38
C MET A 29 16.94 9.71 -20.37
N VAL A 30 17.57 9.43 -19.24
CA VAL A 30 19.02 9.39 -19.05
C VAL A 30 19.43 7.94 -18.79
N PHE A 31 20.54 7.51 -19.38
CA PHE A 31 21.06 6.15 -19.31
C PHE A 31 22.51 6.22 -18.83
N VAL A 32 22.83 5.52 -17.73
CA VAL A 32 24.17 5.53 -17.13
C VAL A 32 24.62 4.11 -16.78
N GLY A 33 25.94 3.88 -16.84
CA GLY A 33 26.54 2.56 -16.70
C GLY A 33 26.92 2.17 -15.26
N SER A 34 26.65 3.01 -14.27
CA SER A 34 27.04 2.71 -12.88
C SER A 34 26.22 3.47 -11.86
N ALA A 35 26.15 2.92 -10.65
CA ALA A 35 25.53 3.59 -9.49
C ALA A 35 26.18 4.94 -9.17
N ARG A 36 27.50 5.07 -9.38
CA ARG A 36 28.25 6.32 -9.16
C ARG A 36 27.83 7.41 -10.13
N GLU A 37 27.67 7.06 -11.40
CA GLU A 37 27.18 8.00 -12.41
C GLU A 37 25.74 8.40 -12.13
N ALA A 38 24.90 7.44 -11.68
CA ALA A 38 23.52 7.72 -11.30
C ALA A 38 23.42 8.76 -10.18
N LEU A 39 24.19 8.60 -9.11
CA LEU A 39 24.22 9.55 -8.01
C LEU A 39 24.74 10.92 -8.46
N ALA A 40 25.78 10.97 -9.29
CA ALA A 40 26.31 12.23 -9.83
C ALA A 40 25.27 12.96 -10.70
N GLU A 41 24.47 12.23 -11.46
CA GLU A 41 23.38 12.79 -12.28
C GLU A 41 22.24 13.33 -11.41
N MET A 42 21.88 12.62 -10.33
CA MET A 42 20.85 13.02 -9.39
C MET A 42 21.25 14.24 -8.54
N ASP A 43 22.55 14.42 -8.29
CA ASP A 43 23.07 15.63 -7.62
C ASP A 43 22.96 16.88 -8.51
N GLN A 44 22.95 16.72 -9.83
CA GLN A 44 22.89 17.84 -10.78
C GLN A 44 21.46 18.19 -11.19
N SER A 45 20.55 17.23 -11.17
CA SER A 45 19.20 17.40 -11.68
C SER A 45 18.20 16.52 -10.95
N LYS A 46 16.98 17.04 -10.73
CA LYS A 46 15.88 16.26 -10.16
C LYS A 46 15.55 15.08 -11.08
N VAL A 47 15.48 13.89 -10.49
CA VAL A 47 15.07 12.65 -11.16
C VAL A 47 13.76 12.19 -10.54
N ASP A 48 12.74 12.02 -11.37
CA ASP A 48 11.41 11.61 -10.94
C ASP A 48 11.34 10.10 -10.69
N VAL A 49 11.94 9.32 -11.59
CA VAL A 49 11.98 7.84 -11.50
C VAL A 49 13.39 7.33 -11.75
N LEU A 50 13.88 6.49 -10.85
CA LEU A 50 15.11 5.72 -10.99
C LEU A 50 14.76 4.26 -11.27
N VAL A 51 15.26 3.73 -12.38
CA VAL A 51 15.17 2.31 -12.77
C VAL A 51 16.57 1.73 -12.75
N SER A 52 16.85 0.82 -11.81
CA SER A 52 18.21 0.28 -11.61
C SER A 52 18.24 -1.22 -11.80
N ASP A 53 19.27 -1.71 -12.46
CA ASP A 53 19.63 -3.12 -12.37
C ASP A 53 20.02 -3.48 -10.93
N MET A 54 19.81 -4.76 -10.58
CA MET A 54 20.17 -5.31 -9.28
C MET A 54 21.67 -5.51 -9.15
N ARG A 55 22.29 -6.12 -10.16
CA ARG A 55 23.69 -6.55 -10.10
C ARG A 55 24.61 -5.60 -10.87
N MET A 56 25.30 -4.75 -10.14
CA MET A 56 26.27 -3.85 -10.73
C MET A 56 27.62 -3.94 -9.98
N PRO A 57 28.77 -3.79 -10.67
CA PRO A 57 30.07 -3.77 -10.02
C PRO A 57 30.21 -2.62 -9.01
N GLY A 58 30.78 -2.92 -7.86
CA GLY A 58 31.05 -1.95 -6.80
C GLY A 58 29.85 -1.68 -5.92
N MET A 59 28.91 -0.87 -6.36
CA MET A 59 27.65 -0.59 -5.65
C MET A 59 26.51 -1.27 -6.38
N ASP A 60 25.88 -2.25 -5.73
CA ASP A 60 24.70 -2.93 -6.29
C ASP A 60 23.45 -2.03 -6.30
N GLY A 61 22.43 -2.46 -7.04
CA GLY A 61 21.18 -1.69 -7.16
C GLY A 61 20.48 -1.49 -5.82
N ALA A 62 20.51 -2.47 -4.92
CA ALA A 62 19.89 -2.33 -3.60
C ALA A 62 20.58 -1.24 -2.75
N ALA A 63 21.91 -1.19 -2.78
CA ALA A 63 22.69 -0.16 -2.10
C ALA A 63 22.45 1.23 -2.72
N LEU A 64 22.38 1.31 -4.06
CA LEU A 64 22.01 2.53 -4.78
C LEU A 64 20.63 3.04 -4.34
N LEU A 65 19.60 2.19 -4.42
CA LEU A 65 18.24 2.58 -4.05
C LEU A 65 18.12 2.99 -2.57
N LYS A 66 18.88 2.33 -1.68
CA LYS A 66 18.95 2.71 -0.26
C LYS A 66 19.57 4.11 -0.05
N GLN A 67 20.57 4.44 -0.83
CA GLN A 67 21.18 5.78 -0.78
C GLN A 67 20.22 6.83 -1.33
N VAL A 68 19.58 6.55 -2.47
CA VAL A 68 18.58 7.43 -3.08
C VAL A 68 17.37 7.63 -2.16
N GLN A 69 16.92 6.60 -1.45
CA GLN A 69 15.87 6.73 -0.44
C GLN A 69 16.18 7.78 0.62
N LYS A 70 17.45 7.92 1.01
CA LYS A 70 17.88 8.88 2.03
C LYS A 70 18.09 10.29 1.49
N SER A 71 18.69 10.41 0.29
CA SER A 71 19.08 11.71 -0.28
C SER A 71 18.02 12.33 -1.19
N HIS A 72 17.20 11.50 -1.84
CA HIS A 72 16.14 11.89 -2.78
C HIS A 72 14.85 11.09 -2.51
N PRO A 73 14.19 11.29 -1.35
CA PRO A 73 13.07 10.46 -0.90
C PRO A 73 11.87 10.50 -1.86
N SER A 74 11.66 11.59 -2.57
CA SER A 74 10.59 11.75 -3.55
C SER A 74 10.82 10.97 -4.86
N THR A 75 12.06 10.54 -5.16
CA THR A 75 12.34 9.75 -6.37
C THR A 75 11.71 8.36 -6.27
N VAL A 76 10.88 8.00 -7.24
CA VAL A 76 10.34 6.64 -7.34
C VAL A 76 11.45 5.68 -7.75
N ARG A 77 11.58 4.56 -7.03
CA ARG A 77 12.67 3.60 -7.17
C ARG A 77 12.13 2.27 -7.69
N ILE A 78 12.55 1.90 -8.89
CA ILE A 78 12.18 0.66 -9.58
C ILE A 78 13.43 -0.21 -9.72
N MET A 79 13.32 -1.48 -9.34
CA MET A 79 14.39 -2.47 -9.49
C MET A 79 14.11 -3.37 -10.69
N LEU A 80 15.10 -3.56 -11.56
CA LEU A 80 15.14 -4.61 -12.57
C LEU A 80 15.96 -5.78 -12.03
N SER A 81 15.42 -7.00 -11.98
CA SER A 81 16.10 -8.17 -11.42
C SER A 81 15.96 -9.40 -12.31
N GLY A 82 16.99 -10.23 -12.39
CA GLY A 82 16.93 -11.53 -13.04
C GLY A 82 16.29 -12.60 -12.16
N HIS A 83 15.79 -13.69 -12.77
CA HIS A 83 15.14 -14.82 -12.07
C HIS A 83 16.00 -15.50 -11.00
N ALA A 84 17.34 -15.37 -11.07
CA ALA A 84 18.28 -16.05 -10.17
C ALA A 84 18.59 -15.27 -8.87
N ASP A 85 17.97 -14.10 -8.66
CA ASP A 85 18.39 -13.15 -7.63
C ASP A 85 17.44 -13.09 -6.42
N LEU A 86 16.88 -14.23 -6.00
CA LEU A 86 15.87 -14.26 -4.93
C LEU A 86 16.36 -13.63 -3.62
N GLU A 87 17.61 -13.90 -3.20
CA GLU A 87 18.19 -13.32 -1.98
C GLU A 87 18.51 -11.83 -2.12
N ALA A 88 19.03 -11.42 -3.28
CA ALA A 88 19.28 -10.01 -3.55
C ALA A 88 17.95 -9.24 -3.70
N SER A 89 16.93 -9.87 -4.29
CA SER A 89 15.57 -9.32 -4.38
C SER A 89 14.97 -9.05 -3.00
N MET A 90 15.20 -9.91 -2.00
CA MET A 90 14.71 -9.68 -0.63
C MET A 90 15.32 -8.42 0.02
N ARG A 91 16.60 -8.12 -0.22
CA ARG A 91 17.24 -6.88 0.29
C ARG A 91 16.71 -5.63 -0.39
N ALA A 92 16.33 -5.73 -1.64
CA ALA A 92 15.83 -4.60 -2.41
C ALA A 92 14.33 -4.34 -2.24
N VAL A 93 13.56 -5.30 -1.72
CA VAL A 93 12.12 -5.13 -1.41
C VAL A 93 11.89 -3.95 -0.46
N THR A 94 12.76 -3.75 0.52
CA THR A 94 12.62 -2.67 1.52
C THR A 94 13.00 -1.28 1.02
N VAL A 95 13.69 -1.19 -0.12
CA VAL A 95 14.21 0.09 -0.65
C VAL A 95 13.66 0.47 -2.02
N SER A 96 13.03 -0.47 -2.73
CA SER A 96 12.38 -0.24 -4.02
C SER A 96 10.86 -0.09 -3.85
N HIS A 97 10.25 0.77 -4.65
CA HIS A 97 8.80 0.88 -4.73
C HIS A 97 8.19 -0.19 -5.62
N GLN A 98 8.94 -0.63 -6.65
CA GLN A 98 8.49 -1.63 -7.62
C GLN A 98 9.65 -2.53 -8.08
N PHE A 99 9.30 -3.79 -8.37
CA PHE A 99 10.19 -4.78 -8.98
C PHE A 99 9.70 -5.16 -10.35
N LEU A 100 10.62 -5.28 -11.30
CA LEU A 100 10.39 -5.89 -12.60
C LEU A 100 11.38 -7.03 -12.83
N ILE A 101 10.88 -8.16 -13.32
CA ILE A 101 11.72 -9.33 -13.60
C ILE A 101 12.23 -9.24 -15.05
N LYS A 102 13.54 -9.38 -15.22
CA LYS A 102 14.16 -9.51 -16.56
C LYS A 102 13.98 -10.96 -17.09
N PRO A 103 13.65 -11.16 -18.37
CA PRO A 103 13.34 -10.16 -19.37
C PRO A 103 11.93 -9.56 -19.16
N CYS A 104 11.79 -8.23 -19.19
CA CYS A 104 10.50 -7.56 -19.22
C CYS A 104 10.23 -6.99 -20.60
N ASP A 105 8.98 -7.07 -21.06
CA ASP A 105 8.56 -6.48 -22.32
C ASP A 105 8.38 -4.96 -22.21
N ALA A 106 8.32 -4.31 -23.40
CA ALA A 106 8.23 -2.85 -23.50
C ALA A 106 6.96 -2.28 -22.83
N ASP A 107 5.85 -3.00 -22.96
CA ASP A 107 4.56 -2.52 -22.47
C ASP A 107 4.48 -2.62 -20.95
N THR A 108 4.99 -3.70 -20.37
CA THR A 108 5.12 -3.87 -18.91
C THR A 108 6.01 -2.80 -18.30
N LEU A 109 7.22 -2.57 -18.87
CA LEU A 109 8.12 -1.53 -18.39
C LEU A 109 7.49 -0.14 -18.49
N LYS A 110 6.87 0.16 -19.64
CA LYS A 110 6.18 1.43 -19.87
C LYS A 110 5.05 1.65 -18.87
N GLN A 111 4.18 0.66 -18.68
CA GLN A 111 3.07 0.75 -17.73
C GLN A 111 3.57 0.99 -16.30
N THR A 112 4.59 0.24 -15.87
CA THR A 112 5.18 0.39 -14.54
C THR A 112 5.76 1.77 -14.33
N VAL A 113 6.53 2.27 -15.29
CA VAL A 113 7.10 3.62 -15.21
C VAL A 113 5.99 4.68 -15.24
N THR A 114 4.98 4.55 -16.12
CA THR A 114 3.85 5.51 -16.20
C THR A 114 3.07 5.55 -14.88
N ARG A 115 2.79 4.40 -14.29
CA ARG A 115 2.13 4.31 -12.97
C ARG A 115 2.98 4.94 -11.86
N ALA A 116 4.28 4.64 -11.87
CA ALA A 116 5.24 5.24 -10.96
C ALA A 116 5.22 6.78 -11.00
N CYS A 117 5.02 7.31 -12.19
CA CYS A 117 4.97 8.75 -12.44
C CYS A 117 3.70 9.41 -11.92
N SER A 118 2.56 8.72 -12.06
CA SER A 118 1.30 9.21 -11.49
C SER A 118 1.41 9.34 -9.97
N LEU A 119 2.12 8.40 -9.32
CA LEU A 119 2.38 8.47 -7.90
C LEU A 119 3.34 9.62 -7.52
N HIS A 120 4.40 9.81 -8.34
CA HIS A 120 5.30 10.95 -8.12
C HIS A 120 4.53 12.28 -8.18
N ALA A 121 3.62 12.42 -9.15
CA ALA A 121 2.77 13.60 -9.25
C ALA A 121 1.88 13.79 -8.00
N LEU A 122 1.38 12.71 -7.42
CA LEU A 122 0.65 12.76 -6.14
C LEU A 122 1.56 13.22 -4.99
N MET A 123 2.79 12.72 -4.91
CA MET A 123 3.75 13.08 -3.86
C MET A 123 4.28 14.51 -3.99
N ASP A 124 4.32 15.06 -5.21
CA ASP A 124 4.74 16.43 -5.51
C ASP A 124 3.55 17.43 -5.55
N ASP A 125 2.32 17.00 -5.27
CA ASP A 125 1.15 17.88 -5.20
C ASP A 125 1.30 18.91 -4.07
N GLU A 126 1.42 20.20 -4.44
CA GLU A 126 1.63 21.28 -3.48
C GLU A 126 0.47 21.40 -2.49
N VAL A 127 -0.76 21.16 -2.90
CA VAL A 127 -1.95 21.23 -2.03
C VAL A 127 -1.91 20.11 -1.01
N LEU A 128 -1.52 18.89 -1.45
CA LEU A 128 -1.35 17.74 -0.56
C LEU A 128 -0.19 17.97 0.43
N GLN A 129 0.94 18.47 -0.05
CA GLN A 129 2.10 18.77 0.80
C GLN A 129 1.77 19.88 1.82
N GLU A 130 1.04 20.91 1.44
CA GLU A 130 0.60 21.97 2.34
C GLU A 130 -0.39 21.43 3.37
N ALA A 131 -1.40 20.67 2.94
CA ALA A 131 -2.37 20.04 3.83
C ALA A 131 -1.67 19.10 4.83
N VAL A 132 -0.75 18.26 4.35
CA VAL A 132 0.05 17.36 5.19
C VAL A 132 1.01 18.16 6.09
N GLY A 133 1.62 19.24 5.60
CA GLY A 133 2.45 20.12 6.41
C GLY A 133 1.71 20.74 7.60
N GLN A 134 0.42 21.03 7.44
CA GLN A 134 -0.46 21.52 8.53
C GLN A 134 -0.79 20.46 9.57
N LEU A 135 -0.61 19.16 9.26
CA LEU A 135 -0.85 18.06 10.20
C LEU A 135 0.14 18.01 11.36
N GLY A 136 1.26 18.72 11.25
CA GLY A 136 2.36 18.64 12.21
C GLY A 136 3.12 17.32 12.08
N GLU A 137 3.31 16.61 13.20
CA GLU A 137 3.98 15.32 13.17
C GLU A 137 3.06 14.24 12.56
N LEU A 138 3.51 13.65 11.45
CA LEU A 138 2.87 12.48 10.87
C LEU A 138 3.17 11.24 11.72
N PRO A 139 2.30 10.22 11.68
CA PRO A 139 2.60 8.92 12.27
C PRO A 139 3.95 8.39 11.78
N VAL A 140 4.76 7.90 12.72
CA VAL A 140 6.04 7.28 12.38
C VAL A 140 5.86 5.80 12.11
N ILE A 141 6.76 5.21 11.32
CA ILE A 141 6.78 3.76 11.13
C ILE A 141 6.95 3.10 12.51
N PRO A 142 6.04 2.19 12.90
CA PRO A 142 6.07 1.57 14.22
C PRO A 142 7.35 0.75 14.48
N ARG A 143 7.77 0.70 15.75
CA ARG A 143 9.04 0.08 16.13
C ARG A 143 9.05 -1.43 15.95
N VAL A 144 7.98 -2.12 16.37
CA VAL A 144 7.90 -3.59 16.24
C VAL A 144 7.90 -3.97 14.77
N TYR A 145 7.17 -3.23 13.93
CA TYR A 145 7.23 -3.43 12.48
C TYR A 145 8.64 -3.24 11.91
N GLN A 146 9.37 -2.18 12.31
CA GLN A 146 10.75 -1.97 11.87
C GLN A 146 11.66 -3.13 12.28
N SER A 147 11.52 -3.62 13.51
CA SER A 147 12.26 -4.78 14.03
C SER A 147 11.95 -6.05 13.24
N LEU A 148 10.66 -6.28 12.90
CA LEU A 148 10.24 -7.39 12.06
C LEU A 148 10.83 -7.32 10.65
N VAL A 149 10.77 -6.15 10.00
CA VAL A 149 11.36 -5.94 8.67
C VAL A 149 12.87 -6.18 8.71
N SER A 150 13.55 -5.71 9.75
CA SER A 150 14.99 -5.95 9.94
C SER A 150 15.30 -7.44 10.10
N ALA A 151 14.55 -8.15 10.97
CA ALA A 151 14.72 -9.58 11.19
C ALA A 151 14.45 -10.41 9.92
N LEU A 152 13.45 -10.00 9.12
CA LEU A 152 13.13 -10.64 7.84
C LEU A 152 14.19 -10.42 6.74
N SER A 153 15.07 -9.44 6.93
CA SER A 153 16.17 -9.15 6.00
C SER A 153 17.44 -9.96 6.30
N GLU A 154 17.45 -10.75 7.37
CA GLU A 154 18.56 -11.63 7.74
C GLU A 154 18.53 -12.94 6.90
N GLN A 155 19.69 -13.59 6.73
CA GLN A 155 19.81 -14.80 5.88
C GLN A 155 19.06 -16.02 6.44
N ASP A 156 18.97 -16.13 7.78
CA ASP A 156 18.25 -17.20 8.47
C ASP A 156 17.10 -16.58 9.30
N VAL A 157 15.90 -16.59 8.74
CA VAL A 157 14.70 -16.09 9.44
C VAL A 157 14.22 -17.11 10.45
N ASP A 158 14.41 -16.83 11.74
CA ASP A 158 13.88 -17.66 12.83
C ASP A 158 12.43 -17.25 13.16
N LEU A 159 11.49 -18.17 12.93
CA LEU A 159 10.07 -17.99 13.27
C LEU A 159 9.85 -17.71 14.76
N ALA A 160 10.70 -18.31 15.63
CA ALA A 160 10.63 -18.05 17.06
C ALA A 160 10.96 -16.59 17.38
N ARG A 161 12.01 -16.05 16.76
CA ARG A 161 12.40 -14.65 16.93
C ARG A 161 11.31 -13.68 16.43
N ILE A 162 10.61 -14.00 15.34
CA ILE A 162 9.48 -13.20 14.86
C ILE A 162 8.36 -13.18 15.91
N ALA A 163 8.01 -14.32 16.48
CA ALA A 163 7.02 -14.41 17.54
C ALA A 163 7.44 -13.62 18.79
N ASP A 164 8.70 -13.78 19.23
CA ASP A 164 9.24 -13.06 20.38
C ASP A 164 9.19 -11.53 20.20
N LEU A 165 9.52 -11.02 18.99
CA LEU A 165 9.42 -9.59 18.67
C LEU A 165 7.98 -9.06 18.76
N VAL A 166 6.99 -9.85 18.36
CA VAL A 166 5.57 -9.45 18.46
C VAL A 166 5.09 -9.53 19.91
N GLU A 167 5.61 -10.48 20.71
CA GLU A 167 5.29 -10.63 22.14
C GLU A 167 5.84 -9.47 23.00
N GLU A 168 6.77 -8.65 22.47
CA GLU A 168 7.19 -7.41 23.15
C GLU A 168 6.03 -6.43 23.34
N ASP A 169 4.98 -6.47 22.48
CA ASP A 169 3.73 -5.74 22.68
C ASP A 169 2.56 -6.71 22.97
N PRO A 170 2.20 -6.88 24.27
CA PRO A 170 1.12 -7.79 24.66
C PRO A 170 -0.25 -7.44 24.06
N SER A 171 -0.49 -6.17 23.72
CA SER A 171 -1.75 -5.72 23.13
C SER A 171 -1.87 -6.20 21.68
N ILE A 172 -0.80 -6.06 20.90
CA ILE A 172 -0.73 -6.55 19.52
C ILE A 172 -0.77 -8.08 19.50
N ALA A 173 -0.02 -8.72 20.40
CA ALA A 173 -0.02 -10.17 20.56
C ALA A 173 -1.44 -10.72 20.79
N ALA A 174 -2.17 -10.11 21.72
CA ALA A 174 -3.55 -10.49 22.03
C ALA A 174 -4.49 -10.28 20.81
N LYS A 175 -4.39 -9.14 20.12
CA LYS A 175 -5.20 -8.86 18.92
C LYS A 175 -4.93 -9.86 17.79
N ILE A 176 -3.67 -10.23 17.56
CA ILE A 176 -3.31 -11.25 16.57
C ILE A 176 -3.88 -12.61 16.94
N LEU A 177 -3.74 -13.03 18.21
CA LEU A 177 -4.29 -14.30 18.69
C LEU A 177 -5.83 -14.32 18.62
N GLN A 178 -6.49 -13.23 18.97
CA GLN A 178 -7.93 -13.10 18.82
C GLN A 178 -8.35 -13.22 17.34
N LEU A 179 -7.64 -12.55 16.44
CA LEU A 179 -7.94 -12.56 15.02
C LEU A 179 -7.72 -13.95 14.41
N VAL A 180 -6.60 -14.62 14.73
CA VAL A 180 -6.30 -15.95 14.17
C VAL A 180 -7.31 -17.00 14.62
N ASN A 181 -7.83 -16.89 15.85
CA ASN A 181 -8.86 -17.77 16.38
C ASN A 181 -10.29 -17.41 15.97
N SER A 182 -10.46 -16.32 15.26
CA SER A 182 -11.76 -15.98 14.68
C SER A 182 -12.18 -17.00 13.60
N SER A 183 -13.47 -17.10 13.37
CA SER A 183 -14.04 -17.99 12.32
C SER A 183 -13.41 -17.79 10.93
N TYR A 184 -12.78 -16.67 10.74
CA TYR A 184 -12.12 -16.28 9.51
C TYR A 184 -10.95 -17.18 9.07
N PHE A 185 -10.04 -17.48 9.98
CA PHE A 185 -8.89 -18.32 9.62
C PHE A 185 -9.23 -19.81 9.64
N GLY A 186 -10.44 -20.18 10.09
CA GLY A 186 -10.93 -21.54 10.04
C GLY A 186 -10.05 -22.54 10.80
N VAL A 187 -9.37 -22.07 11.84
CA VAL A 187 -8.52 -22.94 12.65
C VAL A 187 -9.35 -24.03 13.31
N GLN A 188 -8.95 -25.29 13.11
CA GLN A 188 -9.67 -26.45 13.70
C GLN A 188 -9.45 -26.59 15.22
N ARG A 189 -8.43 -25.96 15.76
CA ARG A 189 -8.12 -25.90 17.18
C ARG A 189 -7.62 -24.52 17.57
N GLU A 190 -7.91 -24.12 18.79
CA GLU A 190 -7.46 -22.84 19.33
C GLU A 190 -5.93 -22.69 19.28
N ILE A 191 -5.46 -21.58 18.74
CA ILE A 191 -4.05 -21.15 18.69
C ILE A 191 -3.81 -20.23 19.87
N THR A 192 -2.96 -20.65 20.81
CA THR A 192 -2.76 -19.96 22.09
C THR A 192 -1.43 -19.21 22.19
N ASN A 193 -0.56 -19.31 21.18
CA ASN A 193 0.72 -18.63 21.17
C ASN A 193 1.06 -18.09 19.77
N LEU A 194 1.92 -17.06 19.72
CA LEU A 194 2.29 -16.40 18.47
C LEU A 194 3.18 -17.22 17.55
N ARG A 195 3.93 -18.17 18.07
CA ARG A 195 4.74 -19.07 17.24
C ARG A 195 3.83 -19.95 16.38
N ASP A 196 2.78 -20.52 16.95
CA ASP A 196 1.79 -21.31 16.20
C ASP A 196 0.99 -20.41 15.26
N ALA A 197 0.64 -19.17 15.67
CA ALA A 197 0.02 -18.18 14.81
C ALA A 197 0.90 -17.83 13.60
N THR A 198 2.19 -17.61 13.82
CA THR A 198 3.17 -17.31 12.75
C THR A 198 3.33 -18.50 11.79
N ASN A 199 3.37 -19.71 12.32
CA ASN A 199 3.42 -20.92 11.49
C ASN A 199 2.15 -21.10 10.63
N TYR A 200 1.00 -20.75 11.16
CA TYR A 200 -0.30 -20.89 10.49
C TYR A 200 -0.55 -19.79 9.44
N LEU A 201 -0.35 -18.54 9.82
CA LEU A 201 -0.62 -17.37 8.97
C LEU A 201 0.52 -17.04 7.99
N GLY A 202 1.73 -17.45 8.34
CA GLY A 202 2.96 -17.03 7.67
C GLY A 202 3.48 -15.67 8.16
N ILE A 203 4.78 -15.50 8.02
CA ILE A 203 5.53 -14.34 8.54
C ILE A 203 5.03 -13.02 7.96
N ASN A 204 4.78 -12.97 6.65
CA ASN A 204 4.35 -11.74 5.98
C ASN A 204 3.00 -11.26 6.51
N THR A 205 2.06 -12.18 6.73
CA THR A 205 0.75 -11.85 7.30
C THR A 205 0.88 -11.30 8.72
N ILE A 206 1.73 -11.91 9.56
CA ILE A 206 1.99 -11.40 10.92
C ILE A 206 2.60 -10.00 10.86
N ARG A 207 3.60 -9.77 10.02
CA ARG A 207 4.22 -8.46 9.83
C ARG A 207 3.18 -7.39 9.45
N ASP A 208 2.30 -7.71 8.49
CA ASP A 208 1.32 -6.76 7.97
C ASP A 208 0.21 -6.48 8.98
N LEU A 209 -0.19 -7.48 9.78
CA LEU A 209 -1.09 -7.30 10.92
C LEU A 209 -0.48 -6.42 12.01
N VAL A 210 0.80 -6.65 12.35
CA VAL A 210 1.53 -5.82 13.31
C VAL A 210 1.56 -4.37 12.83
N LEU A 211 1.94 -4.12 11.57
CA LEU A 211 1.96 -2.76 11.02
C LEU A 211 0.60 -2.09 11.17
N SER A 212 -0.46 -2.76 10.72
CA SER A 212 -1.81 -2.20 10.79
C SER A 212 -2.22 -1.89 12.23
N PHE A 213 -2.08 -2.84 13.15
CA PHE A 213 -2.49 -2.65 14.54
C PHE A 213 -1.68 -1.56 15.24
N GLU A 214 -0.36 -1.50 15.04
CA GLU A 214 0.48 -0.43 15.59
C GLU A 214 0.14 0.95 15.01
N VAL A 215 -0.21 1.01 13.71
CA VAL A 215 -0.66 2.27 13.10
C VAL A 215 -1.94 2.76 13.77
N PHE A 216 -2.93 1.89 13.95
CA PHE A 216 -4.18 2.27 14.62
C PHE A 216 -3.96 2.69 16.07
N GLN A 217 -3.01 2.08 16.80
CA GLN A 217 -2.67 2.45 18.17
C GLN A 217 -2.04 3.85 18.32
N GLN A 218 -1.47 4.43 17.25
CA GLN A 218 -0.92 5.79 17.31
C GLN A 218 -2.00 6.87 17.40
N PHE A 219 -3.26 6.52 17.22
CA PHE A 219 -4.38 7.45 17.23
C PHE A 219 -5.19 7.32 18.52
N ASP A 220 -5.56 8.47 19.10
CA ASP A 220 -6.33 8.54 20.33
C ASP A 220 -7.80 8.88 20.03
N GLU A 221 -8.69 7.93 20.33
CA GLU A 221 -10.13 8.09 20.12
C GLU A 221 -10.73 9.25 20.94
N SER A 222 -10.13 9.60 22.09
CA SER A 222 -10.57 10.73 22.91
C SER A 222 -10.53 12.08 22.17
N THR A 223 -9.74 12.17 21.10
CA THR A 223 -9.60 13.39 20.29
C THR A 223 -10.67 13.53 19.20
N THR A 224 -11.32 12.44 18.79
CA THR A 224 -12.22 12.41 17.60
C THR A 224 -13.68 12.73 17.92
N GLY A 225 -14.08 12.62 19.19
CA GLY A 225 -15.49 12.75 19.59
C GLY A 225 -16.35 11.56 19.14
N SER A 226 -17.67 11.62 19.37
CA SER A 226 -18.60 10.52 19.08
C SER A 226 -18.89 10.23 17.60
N GLN A 227 -18.32 11.01 16.70
CA GLN A 227 -18.62 10.95 15.25
C GLN A 227 -17.63 10.11 14.45
N PHE A 228 -16.54 9.63 15.08
CA PHE A 228 -15.52 8.78 14.46
C PHE A 228 -15.08 7.70 15.43
N SER A 229 -15.16 6.45 15.03
CA SER A 229 -14.74 5.31 15.85
C SER A 229 -13.54 4.62 15.19
N ILE A 230 -12.41 4.64 15.88
CA ILE A 230 -11.18 3.96 15.47
C ILE A 230 -11.41 2.45 15.40
N ASP A 231 -12.15 1.88 16.38
CA ASP A 231 -12.46 0.46 16.37
C ASP A 231 -13.29 0.02 15.16
N ARG A 232 -14.26 0.84 14.74
CA ARG A 232 -15.04 0.57 13.52
C ARG A 232 -14.18 0.63 12.25
N GLU A 233 -13.32 1.64 12.12
CA GLU A 233 -12.40 1.74 10.98
C GLU A 233 -11.40 0.56 10.98
N GLN A 234 -10.92 0.13 12.14
CA GLN A 234 -10.06 -1.05 12.25
C GLN A 234 -10.79 -2.33 11.84
N ALA A 235 -12.01 -2.55 12.33
CA ALA A 235 -12.83 -3.71 11.96
C ALA A 235 -13.12 -3.72 10.45
N HIS A 236 -13.47 -2.56 9.87
CA HIS A 236 -13.66 -2.41 8.43
C HIS A 236 -12.39 -2.73 7.64
N SER A 237 -11.24 -2.22 8.06
CA SER A 237 -9.95 -2.50 7.42
C SER A 237 -9.60 -3.99 7.45
N VAL A 238 -9.83 -4.65 8.59
CA VAL A 238 -9.61 -6.10 8.72
C VAL A 238 -10.53 -6.87 7.78
N LEU A 239 -11.82 -6.57 7.73
CA LEU A 239 -12.77 -7.24 6.84
C LEU A 239 -12.38 -7.02 5.38
N THR A 240 -12.07 -5.78 4.99
CA THR A 240 -11.63 -5.44 3.64
C THR A 240 -10.35 -6.20 3.27
N GLY A 241 -9.36 -6.26 4.17
CA GLY A 241 -8.11 -6.99 3.96
C GLY A 241 -8.34 -8.47 3.72
N ARG A 242 -9.20 -9.07 4.48
CA ARG A 242 -9.59 -10.48 4.38
C ARG A 242 -10.20 -10.80 3.02
N ILE A 243 -11.16 -10.01 2.59
CA ILE A 243 -11.82 -10.15 1.29
C ILE A 243 -10.79 -9.95 0.17
N ALA A 244 -10.03 -8.84 0.19
CA ALA A 244 -9.06 -8.52 -0.85
C ALA A 244 -8.04 -9.63 -1.06
N ARG A 245 -7.54 -10.24 0.02
CA ARG A 245 -6.59 -11.35 -0.03
C ARG A 245 -7.12 -12.57 -0.77
N ARG A 246 -8.41 -12.89 -0.62
CA ARG A 246 -9.05 -14.08 -1.23
C ARG A 246 -9.47 -13.86 -2.68
N LEU A 247 -9.53 -12.62 -3.14
CA LEU A 247 -9.89 -12.30 -4.52
C LEU A 247 -8.77 -12.53 -5.53
N LEU A 248 -7.53 -12.73 -5.07
CA LEU A 248 -6.33 -12.90 -5.91
C LEU A 248 -5.69 -14.27 -5.69
N ASP A 249 -5.36 -14.95 -6.79
CA ASP A 249 -4.73 -16.28 -6.76
C ASP A 249 -3.20 -16.18 -6.58
N ASP A 250 -2.56 -15.14 -7.14
CA ASP A 250 -1.12 -14.94 -6.96
C ASP A 250 -0.80 -14.57 -5.51
N LYS A 251 0.11 -15.32 -4.89
CA LYS A 251 0.45 -15.16 -3.47
C LYS A 251 0.99 -13.75 -3.15
N ARG A 252 1.84 -13.19 -4.01
CA ARG A 252 2.45 -11.88 -3.79
C ARG A 252 1.41 -10.77 -3.90
N ASP A 253 0.58 -10.82 -4.94
CA ASP A 253 -0.47 -9.83 -5.15
C ASP A 253 -1.53 -9.93 -4.05
N SER A 254 -1.86 -11.14 -3.60
CA SER A 254 -2.77 -11.43 -2.48
C SER A 254 -2.24 -10.83 -1.16
N GLU A 255 -0.94 -10.98 -0.84
CA GLU A 255 -0.32 -10.37 0.34
C GLU A 255 -0.31 -8.83 0.22
N GLN A 256 0.00 -8.27 -0.94
CA GLN A 256 -0.03 -6.83 -1.16
C GLN A 256 -1.45 -6.24 -1.08
N ALA A 257 -2.44 -6.96 -1.59
CA ALA A 257 -3.84 -6.55 -1.49
C ALA A 257 -4.33 -6.56 -0.04
N PHE A 258 -3.91 -7.56 0.75
CA PHE A 258 -4.18 -7.61 2.19
C PHE A 258 -3.62 -6.37 2.89
N LEU A 259 -2.33 -6.08 2.72
CA LEU A 259 -1.67 -4.93 3.33
C LEU A 259 -2.32 -3.60 2.91
N ALA A 260 -2.54 -3.43 1.60
CA ALA A 260 -3.17 -2.21 1.08
C ALA A 260 -4.56 -2.00 1.66
N ALA A 261 -5.37 -3.06 1.73
CA ALA A 261 -6.72 -3.01 2.29
C ALA A 261 -6.73 -2.76 3.80
N MET A 262 -5.75 -3.30 4.54
CA MET A 262 -5.60 -3.01 5.97
C MET A 262 -5.29 -1.53 6.25
N LEU A 263 -4.71 -0.81 5.30
CA LEU A 263 -4.26 0.58 5.46
C LEU A 263 -4.98 1.58 4.53
N HIS A 264 -5.97 1.13 3.73
CA HIS A 264 -6.58 1.97 2.70
C HIS A 264 -7.22 3.25 3.25
N ASP A 265 -7.75 3.18 4.45
CA ASP A 265 -8.46 4.27 5.13
C ASP A 265 -7.60 4.98 6.21
N VAL A 266 -6.30 4.71 6.30
CA VAL A 266 -5.41 5.34 7.29
C VAL A 266 -5.45 6.87 7.26
N GLY A 267 -5.70 7.46 6.10
CA GLY A 267 -5.87 8.91 5.95
C GLY A 267 -7.08 9.46 6.70
N LYS A 268 -8.17 8.70 6.86
CA LYS A 268 -9.33 9.11 7.69
C LYS A 268 -8.91 9.26 9.15
N LEU A 269 -8.12 8.30 9.68
CA LEU A 269 -7.58 8.37 11.04
C LEU A 269 -6.79 9.66 11.24
N ILE A 270 -5.93 10.01 10.27
CA ILE A 270 -5.13 11.23 10.32
C ILE A 270 -6.03 12.46 10.31
N LEU A 271 -6.93 12.58 9.35
CA LEU A 271 -7.81 13.75 9.21
C LEU A 271 -8.73 13.93 10.43
N ALA A 272 -9.33 12.83 10.92
CA ALA A 272 -10.26 12.89 12.06
C ALA A 272 -9.57 13.22 13.38
N THR A 273 -8.40 12.64 13.65
CA THR A 273 -7.71 12.83 14.93
C THR A 273 -6.93 14.14 15.00
N LYS A 274 -6.29 14.55 13.90
CA LYS A 274 -5.51 15.80 13.88
C LYS A 274 -6.37 17.04 13.72
N PHE A 275 -7.53 16.94 13.08
CA PHE A 275 -8.44 18.07 12.83
C PHE A 275 -9.89 17.75 13.19
N PRO A 276 -10.21 17.44 14.44
CA PRO A 276 -11.55 16.99 14.85
C PRO A 276 -12.67 18.00 14.51
N ALA A 277 -12.37 19.30 14.58
CA ALA A 277 -13.35 20.33 14.22
C ALA A 277 -13.70 20.34 12.72
N LYS A 278 -12.70 20.21 11.85
CA LYS A 278 -12.90 20.09 10.40
C LYS A 278 -13.55 18.76 10.04
N TRP A 279 -13.16 17.68 10.71
CA TRP A 279 -13.80 16.37 10.51
C TRP A 279 -15.29 16.41 10.84
N LYS A 280 -15.67 17.10 11.91
CA LYS A 280 -17.09 17.33 12.24
C LYS A 280 -17.85 18.06 11.13
N GLU A 281 -17.20 19.00 10.44
CA GLU A 281 -17.78 19.67 9.28
C GLU A 281 -17.96 18.70 8.10
N VAL A 282 -16.97 17.82 7.84
CA VAL A 282 -17.07 16.75 6.83
C VAL A 282 -18.28 15.86 7.12
N VAL A 283 -18.41 15.36 8.35
CA VAL A 283 -19.55 14.52 8.76
C VAL A 283 -20.87 15.26 8.58
N SER A 284 -20.97 16.53 8.97
CA SER A 284 -22.16 17.35 8.77
C SER A 284 -22.53 17.50 7.30
N LEU A 285 -21.55 17.67 6.42
CA LEU A 285 -21.77 17.76 4.97
C LEU A 285 -22.27 16.44 4.38
N THR A 286 -21.79 15.32 4.87
CA THR A 286 -22.25 14.00 4.41
C THR A 286 -23.66 13.67 4.92
N GLU A 287 -23.93 13.85 6.21
CA GLU A 287 -25.18 13.46 6.84
C GLU A 287 -26.34 14.44 6.51
N SER A 288 -26.07 15.74 6.57
CA SER A 288 -27.14 16.76 6.43
C SER A 288 -27.36 17.19 4.98
N HIS A 289 -26.35 17.10 4.11
CA HIS A 289 -26.42 17.58 2.72
C HIS A 289 -26.27 16.45 1.70
N GLY A 290 -26.04 15.20 2.13
CA GLY A 290 -25.90 14.05 1.23
C GLY A 290 -24.66 14.13 0.34
N LEU A 291 -23.64 14.92 0.71
CA LEU A 291 -22.43 15.03 -0.07
C LEU A 291 -21.59 13.74 0.07
N PRO A 292 -21.07 13.15 -1.01
CA PRO A 292 -20.16 12.02 -0.90
C PRO A 292 -18.94 12.36 -0.02
N LEU A 293 -18.49 11.41 0.80
CA LEU A 293 -17.42 11.63 1.78
C LEU A 293 -16.18 12.28 1.17
N LEU A 294 -15.66 11.74 0.06
CA LEU A 294 -14.50 12.30 -0.63
C LEU A 294 -14.69 13.75 -1.02
N ALA A 295 -15.85 14.09 -1.57
CA ALA A 295 -16.16 15.47 -1.97
C ALA A 295 -16.29 16.40 -0.76
N ALA A 296 -16.80 15.90 0.38
CA ALA A 296 -16.83 16.65 1.63
C ALA A 296 -15.42 16.90 2.19
N GLU A 297 -14.58 15.88 2.16
CA GLU A 297 -13.16 15.99 2.56
C GLU A 297 -12.42 17.01 1.68
N GLU A 298 -12.50 16.89 0.38
CA GLU A 298 -11.87 17.81 -0.58
C GLU A 298 -12.36 19.25 -0.38
N ARG A 299 -13.64 19.43 -0.08
CA ARG A 299 -14.20 20.75 0.20
C ARG A 299 -13.66 21.37 1.49
N VAL A 300 -13.44 20.57 2.53
CA VAL A 300 -13.07 21.05 3.87
C VAL A 300 -11.53 21.11 4.04
N PHE A 301 -10.83 20.13 3.49
CA PHE A 301 -9.39 19.98 3.64
C PHE A 301 -8.59 20.38 2.39
N GLY A 302 -9.21 20.45 1.21
CA GLY A 302 -8.55 20.57 -0.08
C GLY A 302 -8.00 19.24 -0.62
N VAL A 303 -8.03 18.19 0.19
CA VAL A 303 -7.53 16.82 -0.12
C VAL A 303 -8.46 15.78 0.48
N ASN A 304 -8.39 14.54 0.01
CA ASN A 304 -9.16 13.43 0.56
C ASN A 304 -8.26 12.43 1.32
N HIS A 305 -8.89 11.54 2.11
CA HIS A 305 -8.17 10.56 2.92
C HIS A 305 -7.32 9.59 2.10
N ALA A 306 -7.76 9.21 0.90
CA ALA A 306 -7.02 8.30 0.04
C ALA A 306 -5.66 8.90 -0.37
N ALA A 307 -5.64 10.19 -0.74
CA ALA A 307 -4.42 10.92 -1.07
C ALA A 307 -3.51 11.08 0.16
N VAL A 308 -4.06 11.45 1.32
CA VAL A 308 -3.30 11.59 2.58
C VAL A 308 -2.69 10.26 3.02
N GLY A 309 -3.48 9.18 2.97
CA GLY A 309 -2.98 7.83 3.30
C GLY A 309 -1.88 7.37 2.36
N ALA A 310 -2.07 7.53 1.06
CA ALA A 310 -1.08 7.18 0.05
C ALA A 310 0.22 7.98 0.22
N TYR A 311 0.12 9.28 0.53
CA TYR A 311 1.27 10.13 0.83
C TYR A 311 2.06 9.60 2.04
N LEU A 312 1.39 9.28 3.15
CA LEU A 312 2.03 8.69 4.33
C LEU A 312 2.77 7.39 3.99
N LEU A 313 2.09 6.47 3.28
CA LEU A 313 2.68 5.19 2.89
C LEU A 313 3.86 5.37 1.92
N GLY A 314 3.82 6.39 1.07
CA GLY A 314 4.92 6.80 0.21
C GLY A 314 6.14 7.24 1.01
N LEU A 315 5.96 8.10 2.02
CA LEU A 315 7.03 8.51 2.93
C LEU A 315 7.65 7.32 3.69
N TRP A 316 6.84 6.31 4.02
CA TRP A 316 7.31 5.08 4.65
C TRP A 316 8.01 4.12 3.66
N GLY A 317 8.01 4.42 2.36
CA GLY A 317 8.65 3.59 1.34
C GLY A 317 7.92 2.26 1.09
N MET A 318 6.60 2.24 1.28
CA MET A 318 5.78 1.06 1.00
C MET A 318 5.82 0.69 -0.49
N PRO A 319 5.54 -0.58 -0.85
CA PRO A 319 5.46 -1.00 -2.25
C PRO A 319 4.51 -0.13 -3.06
N TYR A 320 4.91 0.19 -4.29
CA TYR A 320 4.10 1.02 -5.19
C TYR A 320 2.66 0.54 -5.36
N THR A 321 2.46 -0.78 -5.55
CA THR A 321 1.13 -1.39 -5.70
C THR A 321 0.23 -1.15 -4.49
N VAL A 322 0.81 -1.13 -3.28
CA VAL A 322 0.09 -0.80 -2.04
C VAL A 322 -0.30 0.68 -2.03
N ILE A 323 0.64 1.57 -2.35
CA ILE A 323 0.38 3.02 -2.37
C ILE A 323 -0.66 3.38 -3.45
N GLU A 324 -0.53 2.80 -4.65
CA GLU A 324 -1.49 3.00 -5.75
C GLU A 324 -2.88 2.52 -5.36
N ALA A 325 -2.98 1.35 -4.73
CA ALA A 325 -4.25 0.82 -4.27
C ALA A 325 -4.90 1.75 -3.23
N VAL A 326 -4.13 2.26 -2.28
CA VAL A 326 -4.62 3.23 -1.28
C VAL A 326 -5.02 4.56 -1.93
N ALA A 327 -4.22 5.09 -2.87
CA ALA A 327 -4.51 6.36 -3.54
C ALA A 327 -5.82 6.32 -4.36
N HIS A 328 -6.11 5.20 -4.98
CA HIS A 328 -7.15 5.09 -6.01
C HIS A 328 -8.28 4.12 -5.67
N HIS A 329 -8.35 3.59 -4.43
CA HIS A 329 -9.36 2.58 -4.07
C HIS A 329 -10.82 3.05 -4.25
N HIS A 330 -11.08 4.34 -4.31
CA HIS A 330 -12.40 4.88 -4.63
C HIS A 330 -12.63 5.09 -6.12
N HIS A 331 -11.60 5.47 -6.86
CA HIS A 331 -11.67 5.84 -8.27
C HIS A 331 -10.61 5.11 -9.11
N PRO A 332 -10.65 3.75 -9.18
CA PRO A 332 -9.66 2.99 -9.92
C PRO A 332 -9.65 3.30 -11.43
N SER A 333 -10.75 3.80 -11.99
CA SER A 333 -10.81 4.29 -13.39
C SER A 333 -9.88 5.46 -13.68
N SER A 334 -9.37 6.15 -12.66
CA SER A 334 -8.44 7.28 -12.83
C SER A 334 -7.01 6.83 -13.11
N VAL A 335 -6.69 5.56 -12.86
CA VAL A 335 -5.34 5.03 -13.09
C VAL A 335 -5.12 4.79 -14.58
N ILE A 336 -3.99 5.30 -15.08
CA ILE A 336 -3.61 5.16 -16.50
C ILE A 336 -3.14 3.73 -16.74
N GLY A 337 -3.69 3.08 -17.75
CA GLY A 337 -3.31 1.72 -18.18
C GLY A 337 -4.50 0.88 -18.60
N GLU A 338 -4.24 -0.36 -18.99
CA GLU A 338 -5.31 -1.31 -19.30
C GLU A 338 -5.94 -1.80 -17.99
N PRO A 339 -7.27 -1.73 -17.86
CA PRO A 339 -7.97 -2.24 -16.69
C PRO A 339 -7.73 -3.75 -16.54
N ARG A 340 -7.29 -4.17 -15.37
CA ARG A 340 -7.06 -5.57 -15.03
C ARG A 340 -7.47 -5.85 -13.59
N PHE A 341 -7.66 -7.11 -13.27
CA PHE A 341 -7.93 -7.53 -11.90
C PHE A 341 -6.59 -7.71 -11.17
N ASP A 342 -6.13 -6.66 -10.51
CA ASP A 342 -4.87 -6.57 -9.77
C ASP A 342 -5.13 -6.15 -8.31
N VAL A 343 -4.07 -5.78 -7.59
CA VAL A 343 -4.13 -5.34 -6.18
C VAL A 343 -5.11 -4.19 -5.98
N LEU A 344 -5.08 -3.17 -6.85
CA LEU A 344 -6.02 -2.04 -6.80
C LEU A 344 -7.46 -2.49 -6.99
N ALA A 345 -7.70 -3.35 -7.99
CA ALA A 345 -9.03 -3.89 -8.26
C ALA A 345 -9.57 -4.72 -7.08
N ALA A 346 -8.71 -5.56 -6.50
CA ALA A 346 -9.06 -6.38 -5.35
C ALA A 346 -9.43 -5.52 -4.12
N VAL A 347 -8.64 -4.47 -3.82
CA VAL A 347 -8.94 -3.54 -2.72
C VAL A 347 -10.24 -2.77 -2.97
N HIS A 348 -10.45 -2.25 -4.19
CA HIS A 348 -11.69 -1.54 -4.55
C HIS A 348 -12.93 -2.42 -4.37
N VAL A 349 -12.90 -3.64 -4.91
CA VAL A 349 -14.03 -4.59 -4.82
C VAL A 349 -14.25 -5.02 -3.36
N ALA A 350 -13.17 -5.33 -2.65
CA ALA A 350 -13.24 -5.74 -1.25
C ALA A 350 -13.83 -4.64 -0.35
N ASN A 351 -13.42 -3.38 -0.55
CA ASN A 351 -13.96 -2.25 0.19
C ASN A 351 -15.47 -2.08 -0.05
N GLY A 352 -15.92 -2.19 -1.31
CA GLY A 352 -17.35 -2.16 -1.64
C GLY A 352 -18.12 -3.30 -0.96
N LEU A 353 -17.61 -4.54 -1.06
CA LEU A 353 -18.24 -5.70 -0.41
C LEU A 353 -18.25 -5.58 1.12
N ALA A 354 -17.17 -5.11 1.73
CA ALA A 354 -17.11 -4.90 3.18
C ALA A 354 -18.15 -3.88 3.66
N HIS A 355 -18.38 -2.80 2.90
CA HIS A 355 -19.45 -1.84 3.19
C HIS A 355 -20.86 -2.43 3.02
N GLU A 356 -21.09 -3.26 2.00
CA GLU A 356 -22.38 -3.93 1.81
C GLU A 356 -22.69 -4.96 2.91
N LEU A 357 -21.66 -5.64 3.40
CA LEU A 357 -21.77 -6.72 4.40
C LEU A 357 -21.86 -6.17 5.83
N SER A 358 -21.26 -5.01 6.13
CA SER A 358 -21.35 -4.41 7.46
C SER A 358 -22.71 -3.75 7.67
N LEU A 359 -23.43 -4.13 8.73
CA LEU A 359 -24.76 -3.56 9.08
C LEU A 359 -24.71 -2.07 9.44
N ALA A 360 -23.53 -1.53 9.70
CA ALA A 360 -23.28 -0.12 9.99
C ALA A 360 -23.12 0.75 8.74
N GLY A 361 -23.40 0.21 7.55
CA GLY A 361 -23.24 0.91 6.26
C GLY A 361 -24.11 2.14 6.12
N THR A 362 -23.73 3.24 6.74
CA THR A 362 -24.36 4.56 6.59
C THR A 362 -23.92 5.31 5.33
N GLY A 363 -23.28 4.65 4.40
CA GLY A 363 -22.88 5.27 3.14
C GLY A 363 -22.79 4.23 2.03
N HIS A 364 -23.72 4.32 1.06
CA HIS A 364 -23.59 3.62 -0.21
C HIS A 364 -22.32 4.07 -0.91
N ARG A 365 -21.19 3.41 -0.64
CA ARG A 365 -20.00 3.57 -1.47
C ARG A 365 -20.18 2.67 -2.67
N GLU A 366 -20.77 3.24 -3.72
CA GLU A 366 -20.95 2.54 -4.98
C GLU A 366 -19.57 2.18 -5.56
N LEU A 367 -19.42 0.90 -5.90
CA LEU A 367 -18.31 0.45 -6.74
C LEU A 367 -18.25 1.30 -8.02
N ASP A 368 -17.05 1.62 -8.49
CA ASP A 368 -16.86 2.23 -9.80
C ASP A 368 -17.38 1.28 -10.89
N LYS A 369 -18.65 1.51 -11.29
CA LYS A 369 -19.38 0.65 -12.26
C LYS A 369 -18.66 0.55 -13.60
N LYS A 370 -17.96 1.62 -14.01
CA LYS A 370 -17.20 1.62 -15.25
C LYS A 370 -15.99 0.70 -15.14
N PHE A 371 -15.28 0.79 -14.03
CA PHE A 371 -14.11 -0.02 -13.76
C PHE A 371 -14.45 -1.51 -13.63
N VAL A 372 -15.42 -1.88 -12.77
CA VAL A 372 -15.78 -3.30 -12.56
C VAL A 372 -16.31 -3.97 -13.84
N ARG A 373 -16.94 -3.19 -14.74
CA ARG A 373 -17.31 -3.68 -16.09
C ARG A 373 -16.07 -3.90 -16.96
N SER A 374 -15.13 -2.96 -16.96
CA SER A 374 -13.92 -3.04 -17.79
C SER A 374 -13.00 -4.20 -17.43
N ILE A 375 -12.97 -4.59 -16.16
CA ILE A 375 -12.23 -5.76 -15.66
C ILE A 375 -13.04 -7.07 -15.68
N GLY A 376 -14.32 -7.04 -16.12
CA GLY A 376 -15.14 -8.22 -16.37
C GLY A 376 -15.62 -8.96 -15.12
N VAL A 377 -15.75 -8.31 -13.95
CA VAL A 377 -16.09 -8.98 -12.67
C VAL A 377 -17.52 -8.75 -12.20
N VAL A 378 -18.33 -7.98 -12.95
CA VAL A 378 -19.72 -7.66 -12.56
C VAL A 378 -20.54 -8.88 -12.17
N GLU A 379 -20.43 -9.96 -12.93
CA GLU A 379 -21.19 -11.21 -12.69
C GLU A 379 -20.67 -12.01 -11.49
N LYS A 380 -19.44 -11.76 -11.04
CA LYS A 380 -18.85 -12.41 -9.86
C LYS A 380 -19.25 -11.74 -8.55
N LEU A 381 -19.64 -10.46 -8.57
CA LEU A 381 -19.95 -9.69 -7.35
C LEU A 381 -21.03 -10.36 -6.47
N PRO A 382 -22.16 -10.84 -7.01
CA PRO A 382 -23.16 -11.52 -6.17
C PRO A 382 -22.60 -12.80 -5.51
N GLN A 383 -21.82 -13.59 -6.25
CA GLN A 383 -21.21 -14.80 -5.72
C GLN A 383 -20.23 -14.46 -4.58
N TRP A 384 -19.36 -13.47 -4.78
CA TRP A 384 -18.41 -13.03 -3.75
C TRP A 384 -19.12 -12.49 -2.51
N ARG A 385 -20.20 -11.69 -2.70
CA ARG A 385 -20.99 -11.21 -1.57
C ARG A 385 -21.57 -12.38 -0.75
N ASP A 386 -22.13 -13.39 -1.41
CA ASP A 386 -22.70 -14.55 -0.72
C ASP A 386 -21.60 -15.38 -0.03
N GLU A 387 -20.43 -15.53 -0.67
CA GLU A 387 -19.26 -16.24 -0.11
C GLU A 387 -18.72 -15.56 1.16
N PHE A 388 -18.71 -14.23 1.20
CA PHE A 388 -18.16 -13.46 2.32
C PHE A 388 -19.22 -13.05 3.36
N ALA A 389 -20.49 -13.33 3.15
CA ALA A 389 -21.58 -12.94 4.05
C ALA A 389 -21.43 -13.50 5.48
N ASP A 390 -20.83 -14.70 5.63
CA ASP A 390 -20.60 -15.33 6.93
C ASP A 390 -19.36 -14.79 7.67
N GLU A 391 -18.60 -13.89 7.03
CA GLU A 391 -17.37 -13.33 7.58
C GLU A 391 -17.57 -12.08 8.44
N VAL A 392 -18.80 -11.59 8.52
CA VAL A 392 -19.16 -10.42 9.34
C VAL A 392 -19.16 -10.81 10.83
N TYR A 393 -18.41 -10.09 11.64
CA TYR A 393 -18.32 -10.35 13.08
C TYR A 393 -19.70 -10.23 13.77
N PRO A 394 -19.99 -11.08 14.78
CA PRO A 394 -21.21 -10.99 15.59
C PRO A 394 -21.35 -9.64 16.34
N THR A 395 -20.25 -8.96 16.63
CA THR A 395 -20.24 -7.64 17.30
C THR A 395 -20.91 -6.55 16.45
N ASP A 396 -20.96 -6.70 15.14
CA ASP A 396 -21.69 -5.77 14.27
C ASP A 396 -23.20 -6.08 14.20
N ARG A 397 -23.62 -7.27 14.66
CA ARG A 397 -25.05 -7.68 14.72
C ARG A 397 -25.73 -7.23 16.02
N ASP A 398 -24.97 -7.00 17.08
CA ASP A 398 -25.50 -6.66 18.42
C ASP A 398 -25.47 -5.16 18.73
N ALA A 399 -24.97 -4.32 17.79
CA ALA A 399 -24.88 -2.86 17.93
C ALA A 399 -25.95 -2.10 17.14
N ALA A 400 -27.01 -2.78 16.64
CA ALA A 400 -28.13 -2.18 15.91
C ALA A 400 -29.38 -1.99 16.79
#